data_ce5a21f09d50c4b0b13c4e12b2567b32
#
_entry.id   ce5a21f09d50c4b0b13c4e12b2567b32
#
_cell.length_a   1.000
_cell.length_b   1.000
_cell.length_c   1.000
_cell.angle_alpha   90.00
_cell.angle_beta   90.00
_cell.angle_gamma   90.00
#
_symmetry.space_group_name_H-M   'P 1'
#
loop_
_entity.id
_entity.type
_entity.pdbx_description
1 polymer ?
#
loop_
_entity_poly.entity_id
_entity_poly.type
_entity_poly.pdbx_seq_one_letter_code
_entity_poly.pdbx_strand_id
1 'polypeptide(L)' 'MKHQLDGASIHIATGGLDFDPIKPVLVFIHGSGQSHLTWVLQTRYFAHRGFAVLAPDLPGHGLSGGAP' A
#
# COMPACT_ATOMS: atom_id res chain seq x y z
N MET A 1 -4.54 -5.98 -1.18
CA MET A 1 -5.70 -5.27 -1.77
C MET A 1 -5.30 -4.76 -3.14
N LYS A 2 -6.23 -4.75 -4.07
CA LYS A 2 -5.98 -4.27 -5.43
C LYS A 2 -6.98 -3.20 -5.80
N HIS A 3 -6.54 -2.27 -6.64
CA HIS A 3 -7.39 -1.21 -7.16
C HIS A 3 -7.07 -0.97 -8.63
N GLN A 4 -8.09 -0.79 -9.47
CA GLN A 4 -7.89 -0.46 -10.89
C GLN A 4 -7.81 1.05 -11.04
N LEU A 5 -6.75 1.52 -11.71
CA LEU A 5 -6.53 2.93 -11.97
C LEU A 5 -6.05 3.10 -13.41
N ASP A 6 -6.85 3.76 -14.24
CA ASP A 6 -6.55 4.00 -15.66
C ASP A 6 -6.11 2.71 -16.38
N GLY A 7 -6.81 1.61 -16.12
CA GLY A 7 -6.52 0.32 -16.74
C GLY A 7 -5.35 -0.45 -16.14
N ALA A 8 -4.65 0.12 -15.14
CA ALA A 8 -3.58 -0.57 -14.43
C ALA A 8 -4.09 -1.16 -13.12
N SER A 9 -3.58 -2.35 -12.77
CA SER A 9 -3.89 -2.98 -11.48
C SER A 9 -2.87 -2.51 -10.46
N ILE A 10 -3.34 -1.82 -9.42
CA ILE A 10 -2.49 -1.29 -8.35
C ILE A 10 -2.58 -2.20 -7.14
N HIS A 11 -1.44 -2.75 -6.72
CA HIS A 11 -1.34 -3.50 -5.48
C HIS A 11 -1.22 -2.55 -4.30
N ILE A 12 -2.01 -2.78 -3.25
CA ILE A 12 -1.99 -1.96 -2.05
C ILE A 12 -1.81 -2.86 -0.84
N ALA A 13 -0.69 -2.71 -0.14
CA ALA A 13 -0.44 -3.42 1.10
C ALA A 13 -1.20 -2.76 2.25
N THR A 14 -1.72 -3.57 3.17
CA THR A 14 -2.54 -3.10 4.28
C THR A 14 -1.96 -3.46 5.65
N GLY A 15 -0.67 -3.77 5.69
CA GLY A 15 0.04 -4.05 6.95
C GLY A 15 -0.24 -5.41 7.57
N GLY A 16 -0.75 -6.35 6.79
CA GLY A 16 -1.05 -7.71 7.26
C GLY A 16 -2.43 -7.86 7.89
N LEU A 17 -3.23 -6.79 7.97
CA LEU A 17 -4.61 -6.80 8.43
C LEU A 17 -5.52 -6.25 7.34
N ASP A 18 -6.80 -6.66 7.38
CA ASP A 18 -7.79 -6.12 6.46
C ASP A 18 -7.95 -4.61 6.67
N PHE A 19 -8.14 -3.89 5.58
CA PHE A 19 -8.37 -2.45 5.66
C PHE A 19 -9.72 -2.15 6.30
N ASP A 20 -9.71 -1.31 7.33
CA ASP A 20 -10.91 -0.87 8.04
C ASP A 20 -11.07 0.64 7.88
N PRO A 21 -12.04 1.10 7.06
CA PRO A 21 -12.19 2.54 6.78
C PRO A 21 -12.69 3.36 7.98
N ILE A 22 -13.11 2.70 9.07
CA ILE A 22 -13.55 3.40 10.28
C ILE A 22 -12.35 3.91 11.08
N LYS A 23 -11.21 3.23 10.98
CA LYS A 23 -9.98 3.61 11.70
C LYS A 23 -9.31 4.82 11.03
N PRO A 24 -8.50 5.59 11.76
CA PRO A 24 -7.64 6.59 11.14
C PRO A 24 -6.75 5.94 10.07
N VAL A 25 -6.63 6.59 8.92
CA VAL A 25 -5.92 6.04 7.76
C VAL A 25 -4.53 6.65 7.66
N LEU A 26 -3.51 5.79 7.50
CA LEU A 26 -2.15 6.19 7.18
C LEU A 26 -1.78 5.67 5.80
N VAL A 27 -1.23 6.53 4.97
CA VAL A 27 -0.79 6.18 3.62
C VAL A 27 0.73 6.30 3.55
N PHE A 28 1.40 5.24 3.08
CA PHE A 28 2.85 5.20 2.92
C PHE A 28 3.19 5.13 1.44
N ILE A 29 3.86 6.14 0.92
CA ILE A 29 4.23 6.22 -0.50
C ILE A 29 5.74 5.96 -0.64
N HIS A 30 6.09 4.94 -1.42
CA HIS A 30 7.50 4.63 -1.67
C HIS A 30 8.11 5.56 -2.70
N GLY A 31 9.46 5.58 -2.77
CA GLY A 31 10.17 6.33 -3.78
C GLY A 31 10.27 5.60 -5.12
N SER A 32 10.75 6.32 -6.15
CA SER A 32 10.97 5.74 -7.47
C SER A 32 11.96 4.58 -7.38
N GLY A 33 11.66 3.48 -8.08
CA GLY A 33 12.47 2.28 -8.06
C GLY A 33 12.29 1.39 -6.83
N GLN A 34 11.34 1.72 -5.95
CA GLN A 34 11.05 0.98 -4.72
C GLN A 34 9.67 0.30 -4.82
N SER A 35 9.13 -0.14 -3.70
CA SER A 35 7.82 -0.75 -3.63
C SER A 35 7.25 -0.60 -2.21
N HIS A 36 6.04 -1.16 -1.99
CA HIS A 36 5.45 -1.18 -0.64
C HIS A 36 6.37 -1.82 0.40
N LEU A 37 7.31 -2.66 -0.01
CA LEU A 37 8.24 -3.33 0.92
C LEU A 37 9.16 -2.35 1.64
N THR A 38 9.36 -1.15 1.10
CA THR A 38 10.09 -0.08 1.78
C THR A 38 9.51 0.20 3.17
N TRP A 39 8.17 0.08 3.32
CA TRP A 39 7.45 0.43 4.53
C TRP A 39 6.95 -0.79 5.31
N VAL A 40 7.43 -2.00 5.01
CA VAL A 40 6.83 -3.23 5.57
C VAL A 40 6.82 -3.24 7.10
N LEU A 41 7.88 -2.77 7.75
CA LEU A 41 7.93 -2.74 9.22
C LEU A 41 6.98 -1.68 9.79
N GLN A 42 6.95 -0.51 9.18
CA GLN A 42 6.11 0.60 9.61
C GLN A 42 4.63 0.28 9.40
N THR A 43 4.27 -0.27 8.25
CA THR A 43 2.86 -0.60 7.97
C THR A 43 2.34 -1.66 8.93
N ARG A 44 3.14 -2.68 9.23
CA ARG A 44 2.75 -3.72 10.20
C ARG A 44 2.59 -3.13 11.59
N TYR A 45 3.53 -2.29 12.00
CA TYR A 45 3.50 -1.65 13.31
C TYR A 45 2.20 -0.87 13.51
N PHE A 46 1.88 0.04 12.56
CA PHE A 46 0.71 0.90 12.70
C PHE A 46 -0.60 0.16 12.49
N ALA A 47 -0.64 -0.83 11.60
CA ALA A 47 -1.84 -1.65 11.39
C ALA A 47 -2.25 -2.38 12.67
N HIS A 48 -1.28 -2.82 13.48
CA HIS A 48 -1.55 -3.50 14.75
C HIS A 48 -1.75 -2.53 15.92
N ARG A 49 -1.77 -1.22 15.67
CA ARG A 49 -1.92 -0.17 16.68
C ARG A 49 -3.16 0.68 16.46
N GLY A 50 -4.15 0.18 15.74
CA GLY A 50 -5.42 0.84 15.57
C GLY A 50 -5.54 1.75 14.36
N PHE A 51 -4.59 1.68 13.42
CA PHE A 51 -4.65 2.44 12.16
C PHE A 51 -5.06 1.55 10.99
N ALA A 52 -5.78 2.11 10.04
CA ALA A 52 -5.96 1.51 8.73
C ALA A 52 -4.81 1.98 7.84
N VAL A 53 -4.06 1.05 7.27
CA VAL A 53 -2.82 1.34 6.55
C VAL A 53 -3.01 1.06 5.06
N LEU A 54 -2.54 1.99 4.22
CA LEU A 54 -2.47 1.80 2.78
C LEU A 54 -1.04 2.09 2.33
N ALA A 55 -0.40 1.11 1.70
CA ALA A 55 0.93 1.26 1.11
C ALA A 55 0.87 0.76 -0.34
N PRO A 56 0.48 1.63 -1.28
CA PRO A 56 0.35 1.22 -2.68
C PRO A 56 1.71 1.06 -3.34
N ASP A 57 1.83 0.08 -4.23
CA ASP A 57 2.90 0.04 -5.22
C ASP A 57 2.50 0.97 -6.35
N LEU A 58 3.35 1.97 -6.64
CA LEU A 58 3.09 2.91 -7.73
C LEU A 58 3.04 2.16 -9.07
N PRO A 59 2.40 2.72 -10.11
CA PRO A 59 2.34 2.06 -11.41
C PRO A 59 3.73 1.62 -11.89
N GLY A 60 3.82 0.36 -12.37
CA GLY A 60 5.08 -0.22 -12.82
C GLY A 60 6.06 -0.61 -11.74
N HIS A 61 5.68 -0.49 -10.45
CA HIS A 61 6.55 -0.83 -9.31
C HIS A 61 5.96 -2.00 -8.53
N GLY A 62 6.84 -2.78 -7.90
CA GLY A 62 6.44 -3.89 -7.04
C GLY A 62 5.46 -4.84 -7.75
N LEU A 63 4.30 -5.04 -7.14
CA LEU A 63 3.26 -5.94 -7.67
C LEU A 63 2.22 -5.21 -8.51
N SER A 64 2.38 -3.90 -8.75
CA SER A 64 1.45 -3.13 -9.57
C SER A 64 1.79 -3.26 -11.05
N GLY A 65 0.76 -3.23 -11.89
CA GLY A 65 0.91 -3.15 -13.33
C GLY A 65 1.09 -1.71 -13.80
N GLY A 66 1.11 -1.53 -15.14
CA GLY A 66 1.26 -0.23 -15.76
C GLY A 66 2.72 0.15 -15.97
N ALA A 67 2.93 1.39 -16.43
CA ALA A 67 4.27 1.94 -16.67
C ALA A 67 4.71 2.78 -15.48
N PRO A 68 6.01 2.75 -15.17
CA PRO A 68 6.56 3.55 -14.07
C PRO A 68 6.50 5.05 -14.36
#